data_a7e6a63fc6964148f4b86bb904065312
#
_entry.id   a7e6a63fc6964148f4b86bb904065312
#
_cell.length_a   1.000
_cell.length_b   1.000
_cell.length_c   1.000
_cell.angle_alpha   90.00
_cell.angle_beta   90.00
_cell.angle_gamma   90.00
#
_symmetry.space_group_name_H-M   'P 1'
#
loop_
_entity.id
_entity.type
_entity.pdbx_description
1 polymer ?
#
loop_
_entity_poly.entity_id
_entity_poly.type
_entity_poly.pdbx_seq_one_letter_code
_entity_poly.pdbx_strand_id
1 'polypeptide(L)'
;MRETDLADELFRAPDSAPPTGVRVATARRGGVTVTRVEIAREGLERPRGRYVTLEVPRVSLLDERDEAVIEPAAAELQALLPPAGPVLVLGVGNRRVTSDALGPRTVQKIFVTMGQHAVPVQGIRPVAAVAPGVSAATGLSLQQLAGALVREIRPAALLCVDSLCSSEPERLGRTLQFSDTGLFPAQPGHSRHLDAARLGVPVVAAGIPTLMQAEEGSDLVVTPRELDSVIAHGAALLAAAINRALQPSLSIAQLGWLTS
;
A
#
# COMPACT_ATOMS: atom_id res chain seq x y z
N MET A 1 -8.56 -12.54 18.83
CA MET A 1 -9.06 -11.63 17.76
C MET A 1 -8.36 -12.01 16.46
N ARG A 2 -9.08 -12.11 15.32
CA ARG A 2 -8.45 -12.42 14.03
C ARG A 2 -7.43 -11.35 13.68
N GLU A 3 -6.34 -11.76 13.05
CA GLU A 3 -5.29 -10.84 12.63
C GLU A 3 -5.79 -9.94 11.48
N THR A 4 -5.44 -8.65 11.54
CA THR A 4 -5.79 -7.69 10.50
C THR A 4 -4.66 -6.69 10.30
N ASP A 5 -4.42 -6.29 9.03
CA ASP A 5 -3.53 -5.18 8.69
C ASP A 5 -4.27 -3.84 8.69
N LEU A 6 -5.61 -3.85 8.73
CA LEU A 6 -6.45 -2.67 8.66
C LEU A 6 -6.59 -2.00 10.03
N ALA A 7 -6.04 -0.80 10.18
CA ALA A 7 -6.06 -0.08 11.45
C ALA A 7 -7.48 0.33 11.89
N ASP A 8 -8.37 0.61 10.94
CA ASP A 8 -9.75 0.99 11.26
C ASP A 8 -10.57 -0.19 11.80
N GLU A 9 -10.26 -1.44 11.46
CA GLU A 9 -10.89 -2.62 12.08
C GLU A 9 -10.57 -2.73 13.58
N LEU A 10 -9.41 -2.24 14.01
CA LEU A 10 -8.98 -2.27 15.40
C LEU A 10 -9.59 -1.15 16.25
N PHE A 11 -9.91 -0.01 15.63
CA PHE A 11 -10.28 1.21 16.37
C PHE A 11 -11.66 1.77 16.00
N ARG A 12 -12.39 1.13 15.09
CA ARG A 12 -13.75 1.51 14.67
C ARG A 12 -14.79 0.63 15.37
N ALA A 13 -14.93 0.77 16.68
CA ALA A 13 -16.03 0.10 17.38
C ALA A 13 -17.30 0.98 17.31
N PRO A 14 -18.47 0.42 16.91
CA PRO A 14 -19.70 1.19 16.75
C PRO A 14 -20.17 1.89 18.02
N ASP A 15 -19.90 1.29 19.19
CA ASP A 15 -20.46 1.69 20.47
C ASP A 15 -19.43 2.16 21.51
N SER A 16 -18.16 2.34 21.12
CA SER A 16 -17.11 2.80 22.02
C SER A 16 -16.27 3.92 21.43
N ALA A 17 -15.91 4.89 22.27
CA ALA A 17 -14.95 5.91 21.88
C ALA A 17 -13.56 5.26 21.61
N PRO A 18 -12.83 5.75 20.61
CA PRO A 18 -11.47 5.27 20.39
C PRO A 18 -10.60 5.42 21.64
N PRO A 19 -9.59 4.54 21.84
CA PRO A 19 -8.69 4.64 22.97
C PRO A 19 -7.99 6.01 23.04
N THR A 20 -7.58 6.42 24.25
CA THR A 20 -6.81 7.66 24.43
C THR A 20 -5.58 7.67 23.52
N GLY A 21 -5.41 8.74 22.74
CA GLY A 21 -4.32 8.90 21.77
C GLY A 21 -4.63 8.32 20.39
N VAL A 22 -5.85 7.86 20.16
CA VAL A 22 -6.34 7.48 18.83
C VAL A 22 -7.44 8.45 18.40
N ARG A 23 -7.35 8.94 17.16
CA ARG A 23 -8.38 9.74 16.52
C ARG A 23 -8.85 9.04 15.27
N VAL A 24 -10.16 8.88 15.13
CA VAL A 24 -10.79 8.29 13.94
C VAL A 24 -11.68 9.34 13.29
N ALA A 25 -11.54 9.53 11.98
CA ALA A 25 -12.36 10.45 11.21
C ALA A 25 -12.77 9.80 9.88
N THR A 26 -14.06 9.83 9.58
CA THR A 26 -14.61 9.27 8.34
C THR A 26 -15.23 10.39 7.49
N ALA A 27 -14.96 10.34 6.19
CA ALA A 27 -15.50 11.28 5.20
C ALA A 27 -15.87 10.55 3.91
N ARG A 28 -16.83 11.09 3.15
CA ARG A 28 -17.19 10.59 1.83
C ARG A 28 -16.62 11.49 0.74
N ARG A 29 -15.93 10.92 -0.25
CA ARG A 29 -15.37 11.66 -1.40
C ARG A 29 -15.60 10.85 -2.68
N GLY A 30 -16.31 11.44 -3.67
CA GLY A 30 -16.51 10.80 -4.97
C GLY A 30 -17.19 9.42 -4.94
N GLY A 31 -17.99 9.11 -3.91
CA GLY A 31 -18.60 7.79 -3.73
C GLY A 31 -17.75 6.79 -2.92
N VAL A 32 -16.53 7.15 -2.58
CA VAL A 32 -15.62 6.39 -1.73
C VAL A 32 -15.73 6.85 -0.28
N THR A 33 -15.78 5.92 0.67
CA THR A 33 -15.69 6.22 2.11
C THR A 33 -14.22 6.19 2.52
N VAL A 34 -13.73 7.29 3.08
CA VAL A 34 -12.34 7.43 3.54
C VAL A 34 -12.35 7.50 5.06
N THR A 35 -11.76 6.52 5.73
CA THR A 35 -11.54 6.51 7.17
C THR A 35 -10.06 6.74 7.47
N ARG A 36 -9.78 7.76 8.30
CA ARG A 36 -8.43 8.10 8.76
C ARG A 36 -8.32 7.76 10.23
N VAL A 37 -7.30 6.99 10.57
CA VAL A 37 -6.92 6.66 11.94
C VAL A 37 -5.56 7.29 12.22
N GLU A 38 -5.50 8.16 13.21
CA GLU A 38 -4.28 8.78 13.70
C GLU A 38 -3.95 8.25 15.09
N ILE A 39 -2.80 7.61 15.22
CA ILE A 39 -2.29 7.07 16.49
C ILE A 39 -1.16 7.97 16.98
N ALA A 40 -1.39 8.66 18.10
CA ALA A 40 -0.46 9.64 18.65
C ALA A 40 0.49 9.07 19.72
N ARG A 41 0.26 7.83 20.20
CA ARG A 41 1.07 7.21 21.27
C ARG A 41 1.57 5.82 20.89
N GLU A 42 2.66 5.41 21.50
CA GLU A 42 3.18 4.05 21.44
C GLU A 42 2.40 3.07 22.34
N GLY A 43 2.62 1.77 22.15
CA GLY A 43 2.07 0.71 23.00
C GLY A 43 0.63 0.31 22.66
N LEU A 44 0.13 0.71 21.51
CA LEU A 44 -1.12 0.21 20.93
C LEU A 44 -0.84 -0.94 19.93
N GLU A 45 -1.88 -1.61 19.48
CA GLU A 45 -1.79 -2.74 18.53
C GLU A 45 -1.13 -2.36 17.19
N ARG A 46 -1.12 -1.08 16.86
CA ARG A 46 -0.44 -0.51 15.69
C ARG A 46 0.53 0.58 16.10
N PRO A 47 1.63 0.75 15.35
CA PRO A 47 2.59 1.84 15.58
C PRO A 47 1.96 3.23 15.51
N ARG A 48 2.59 4.17 16.18
CA ARG A 48 2.26 5.60 16.08
C ARG A 48 2.39 6.05 14.62
N GLY A 49 1.35 6.74 14.11
CA GLY A 49 1.33 7.29 12.74
C GLY A 49 -0.08 7.44 12.19
N ARG A 50 -0.17 7.58 10.89
CA ARG A 50 -1.41 7.80 10.14
C ARG A 50 -1.73 6.58 9.29
N TYR A 51 -2.99 6.17 9.35
CA TYR A 51 -3.55 5.09 8.56
C TYR A 51 -4.78 5.60 7.83
N VAL A 52 -4.89 5.29 6.57
CA VAL A 52 -6.01 5.72 5.73
C VAL A 52 -6.59 4.51 5.05
N THR A 53 -7.88 4.26 5.28
CA THR A 53 -8.64 3.17 4.67
C THR A 53 -9.68 3.76 3.73
N LEU A 54 -9.70 3.32 2.48
CA LEU A 54 -10.70 3.67 1.49
C LEU A 54 -11.59 2.46 1.23
N GLU A 55 -12.89 2.56 1.54
CA GLU A 55 -13.88 1.58 1.12
C GLU A 55 -14.31 1.90 -0.31
N VAL A 56 -14.12 0.94 -1.20
CA VAL A 56 -14.34 1.08 -2.64
C VAL A 56 -15.30 0.00 -3.15
N PRO A 57 -15.90 0.14 -4.34
CA PRO A 57 -16.57 -0.97 -4.99
C PRO A 57 -15.65 -2.19 -5.14
N ARG A 58 -16.20 -3.34 -5.56
CA ARG A 58 -15.36 -4.51 -5.82
C ARG A 58 -14.23 -4.17 -6.77
N VAL A 59 -13.00 -4.32 -6.31
CA VAL A 59 -11.79 -4.02 -7.09
C VAL A 59 -11.74 -4.83 -8.39
N SER A 60 -12.28 -6.05 -8.38
CA SER A 60 -12.40 -6.90 -9.59
C SER A 60 -13.27 -6.32 -10.71
N LEU A 61 -14.03 -5.25 -10.43
CA LEU A 61 -14.88 -4.53 -11.38
C LEU A 61 -14.36 -3.13 -11.73
N LEU A 62 -13.24 -2.73 -11.15
CA LEU A 62 -12.60 -1.43 -11.37
C LEU A 62 -11.39 -1.58 -12.31
N ASP A 63 -10.97 -0.48 -12.91
CA ASP A 63 -9.76 -0.44 -13.73
C ASP A 63 -8.90 0.80 -13.44
N GLU A 64 -7.81 0.96 -14.18
CA GLU A 64 -6.89 2.10 -14.08
C GLU A 64 -7.46 3.44 -14.59
N ARG A 65 -8.75 3.51 -14.93
CA ARG A 65 -9.46 4.71 -15.40
C ARG A 65 -10.56 5.16 -14.45
N ASP A 66 -10.79 4.43 -13.37
CA ASP A 66 -11.82 4.75 -12.36
C ASP A 66 -11.42 5.97 -11.52
N GLU A 67 -11.48 7.16 -12.14
CA GLU A 67 -11.10 8.44 -11.53
C GLU A 67 -11.78 8.69 -10.18
N ALA A 68 -13.04 8.23 -10.03
CA ALA A 68 -13.79 8.35 -8.78
C ALA A 68 -13.13 7.64 -7.58
N VAL A 69 -12.28 6.64 -7.84
CA VAL A 69 -11.50 5.92 -6.84
C VAL A 69 -10.04 6.38 -6.83
N ILE A 70 -9.45 6.56 -8.02
CA ILE A 70 -8.03 6.90 -8.17
C ILE A 70 -7.72 8.28 -7.59
N GLU A 71 -8.51 9.31 -7.85
CA GLU A 71 -8.23 10.67 -7.37
C GLU A 71 -8.29 10.77 -5.83
N PRO A 72 -9.31 10.24 -5.12
CA PRO A 72 -9.27 10.19 -3.66
C PRO A 72 -8.09 9.38 -3.13
N ALA A 73 -7.79 8.21 -3.70
CA ALA A 73 -6.67 7.38 -3.29
C ALA A 73 -5.32 8.08 -3.48
N ALA A 74 -5.12 8.72 -4.62
CA ALA A 74 -3.91 9.49 -4.93
C ALA A 74 -3.72 10.67 -3.97
N ALA A 75 -4.79 11.40 -3.67
CA ALA A 75 -4.75 12.54 -2.74
C ALA A 75 -4.36 12.11 -1.31
N GLU A 76 -4.93 10.99 -0.81
CA GLU A 76 -4.57 10.45 0.50
C GLU A 76 -3.12 9.95 0.53
N LEU A 77 -2.68 9.24 -0.51
CA LEU A 77 -1.31 8.75 -0.62
C LEU A 77 -0.29 9.90 -0.71
N GLN A 78 -0.62 10.94 -1.50
CA GLN A 78 0.23 12.13 -1.61
C GLN A 78 0.40 12.84 -0.26
N ALA A 79 -0.64 12.89 0.58
CA ALA A 79 -0.58 13.48 1.92
C ALA A 79 0.31 12.71 2.90
N LEU A 80 0.59 11.43 2.64
CA LEU A 80 1.50 10.60 3.44
C LEU A 80 2.95 10.68 2.96
N LEU A 81 3.20 11.10 1.73
CA LEU A 81 4.51 11.15 1.11
C LEU A 81 5.19 12.52 1.32
N PRO A 82 6.52 12.60 1.34
CA PRO A 82 7.24 13.86 1.23
C PRO A 82 6.85 14.61 -0.04
N PRO A 83 6.78 15.95 -0.02
CA PRO A 83 6.31 16.74 -1.16
C PRO A 83 7.22 16.69 -2.39
N ALA A 84 8.49 16.37 -2.21
CA ALA A 84 9.50 16.35 -3.26
C ALA A 84 10.57 15.27 -3.03
N GLY A 85 11.44 15.10 -4.02
CA GLY A 85 12.54 14.16 -4.00
C GLY A 85 12.19 12.78 -4.57
N PRO A 86 13.20 11.94 -4.84
CA PRO A 86 13.02 10.63 -5.46
C PRO A 86 12.18 9.68 -4.59
N VAL A 87 11.37 8.83 -5.22
CA VAL A 87 10.63 7.76 -4.53
C VAL A 87 11.01 6.41 -5.09
N LEU A 88 11.30 5.47 -4.18
CA LEU A 88 11.46 4.06 -4.51
C LEU A 88 10.16 3.32 -4.20
N VAL A 89 9.55 2.70 -5.20
CA VAL A 89 8.37 1.84 -5.04
C VAL A 89 8.81 0.39 -4.96
N LEU A 90 8.44 -0.29 -3.88
CA LEU A 90 8.79 -1.69 -3.59
C LEU A 90 7.54 -2.56 -3.63
N GLY A 91 7.46 -3.47 -4.62
CA GLY A 91 6.39 -4.46 -4.71
C GLY A 91 6.74 -5.72 -3.91
N VAL A 92 6.20 -5.81 -2.70
CA VAL A 92 6.47 -6.93 -1.76
C VAL A 92 5.58 -8.11 -2.12
N GLY A 93 6.11 -9.32 -1.95
CA GLY A 93 5.38 -10.55 -2.13
C GLY A 93 5.98 -11.52 -3.15
N ASN A 94 5.28 -12.62 -3.35
CA ASN A 94 5.68 -13.70 -4.24
C ASN A 94 4.81 -13.71 -5.51
N ARG A 95 5.38 -13.35 -6.65
CA ARG A 95 4.68 -13.34 -7.94
C ARG A 95 4.06 -14.69 -8.34
N ARG A 96 4.57 -15.80 -7.80
CA ARG A 96 4.11 -17.17 -8.11
C ARG A 96 2.93 -17.61 -7.25
N VAL A 97 2.60 -16.85 -6.21
CA VAL A 97 1.48 -17.11 -5.29
C VAL A 97 0.44 -16.01 -5.50
N THR A 98 -0.72 -16.34 -6.04
CA THR A 98 -1.72 -15.34 -6.46
C THR A 98 -2.07 -14.38 -5.33
N SER A 99 -2.37 -14.89 -4.12
CA SER A 99 -2.73 -14.06 -2.96
C SER A 99 -1.62 -13.12 -2.49
N ASP A 100 -0.36 -13.37 -2.88
CA ASP A 100 0.84 -12.62 -2.51
C ASP A 100 1.45 -11.87 -3.71
N ALA A 101 0.73 -11.78 -4.85
CA ALA A 101 1.26 -11.23 -6.09
C ALA A 101 0.91 -9.75 -6.34
N LEU A 102 0.15 -9.11 -5.45
CA LEU A 102 -0.33 -7.73 -5.63
C LEU A 102 0.83 -6.75 -5.82
N GLY A 103 1.76 -6.71 -4.87
CA GLY A 103 2.92 -5.80 -4.93
C GLY A 103 3.77 -6.01 -6.18
N PRO A 104 4.23 -7.24 -6.49
CA PRO A 104 4.98 -7.52 -7.71
C PRO A 104 4.27 -7.14 -9.01
N ARG A 105 2.94 -7.27 -9.08
CA ARG A 105 2.16 -6.87 -10.27
C ARG A 105 1.95 -5.35 -10.34
N THR A 106 1.79 -4.69 -9.20
CA THR A 106 1.65 -3.23 -9.13
C THR A 106 2.90 -2.53 -9.67
N VAL A 107 4.10 -2.95 -9.25
CA VAL A 107 5.33 -2.27 -9.67
C VAL A 107 5.61 -2.39 -11.17
N GLN A 108 5.05 -3.37 -11.87
CA GLN A 108 5.16 -3.51 -13.32
C GLN A 108 4.40 -2.42 -14.10
N LYS A 109 3.48 -1.73 -13.43
CA LYS A 109 2.62 -0.67 -13.98
C LYS A 109 2.99 0.72 -13.43
N ILE A 110 4.07 0.83 -12.66
CA ILE A 110 4.56 2.12 -12.16
C ILE A 110 5.26 2.88 -13.28
N PHE A 111 4.93 4.16 -13.41
CA PHE A 111 5.62 5.08 -14.30
C PHE A 111 7.02 5.42 -13.75
N VAL A 112 8.00 4.65 -14.20
CA VAL A 112 9.40 4.77 -13.77
C VAL A 112 10.06 5.91 -14.54
N THR A 113 10.65 6.86 -13.82
CA THR A 113 11.26 8.07 -14.40
C THR A 113 12.70 8.28 -13.96
N MET A 114 13.20 7.49 -13.01
CA MET A 114 14.57 7.56 -12.56
C MET A 114 15.53 6.94 -13.60
N GLY A 115 16.61 7.65 -13.91
CA GLY A 115 17.66 7.14 -14.81
C GLY A 115 17.30 7.13 -16.30
N GLN A 116 16.09 7.50 -16.69
CA GLN A 116 15.67 7.51 -18.10
C GLN A 116 16.13 8.77 -18.86
N HIS A 117 16.48 9.83 -18.13
CA HIS A 117 16.87 11.11 -18.74
C HIS A 117 18.16 11.61 -18.13
N ALA A 118 19.10 12.03 -18.97
CA ALA A 118 20.33 12.71 -18.55
C ALA A 118 20.05 14.08 -17.89
N VAL A 119 18.87 14.65 -18.15
CA VAL A 119 18.41 15.91 -17.57
C VAL A 119 17.07 15.68 -16.90
N PRO A 120 16.87 16.14 -15.64
CA PRO A 120 15.57 16.07 -14.97
C PRO A 120 14.50 16.78 -15.79
N VAL A 121 13.39 16.11 -16.05
CA VAL A 121 12.24 16.73 -16.70
C VAL A 121 11.49 17.55 -15.65
N GLN A 122 11.35 18.86 -15.92
CA GLN A 122 10.66 19.76 -14.99
C GLN A 122 9.22 19.29 -14.72
N GLY A 123 8.85 19.23 -13.46
CA GLY A 123 7.50 18.80 -13.04
C GLY A 123 7.31 17.28 -12.98
N ILE A 124 8.31 16.48 -13.34
CA ILE A 124 8.29 15.02 -13.23
C ILE A 124 9.13 14.58 -12.03
N ARG A 125 8.52 13.88 -11.10
CA ARG A 125 9.18 13.33 -9.93
C ARG A 125 10.01 12.09 -10.29
N PRO A 126 11.28 11.97 -9.85
CA PRO A 126 12.06 10.75 -10.07
C PRO A 126 11.47 9.56 -9.30
N VAL A 127 11.15 8.47 -10.01
CA VAL A 127 10.56 7.25 -9.46
C VAL A 127 11.32 6.04 -9.97
N ALA A 128 11.75 5.19 -9.04
CA ALA A 128 12.23 3.84 -9.32
C ALA A 128 11.23 2.82 -8.78
N ALA A 129 11.11 1.66 -9.41
CA ALA A 129 10.21 0.60 -8.97
C ALA A 129 10.89 -0.77 -9.09
N VAL A 130 10.74 -1.62 -8.07
CA VAL A 130 11.33 -2.96 -8.06
C VAL A 130 10.47 -3.95 -7.27
N ALA A 131 10.38 -5.19 -7.75
CA ALA A 131 9.86 -6.33 -7.02
C ALA A 131 11.04 -7.19 -6.55
N PRO A 132 11.44 -7.11 -5.25
CA PRO A 132 12.65 -7.79 -4.76
C PRO A 132 12.48 -9.32 -4.69
N GLY A 133 11.26 -9.81 -4.76
CA GLY A 133 10.95 -11.23 -4.54
C GLY A 133 10.91 -11.59 -3.06
N VAL A 134 10.96 -12.89 -2.78
CA VAL A 134 10.90 -13.45 -1.42
C VAL A 134 12.23 -14.07 -1.01
N SER A 135 12.51 -14.12 0.28
CA SER A 135 13.79 -14.63 0.83
C SER A 135 14.10 -16.06 0.38
N ALA A 136 13.08 -16.90 0.23
CA ALA A 136 13.23 -18.27 -0.27
C ALA A 136 13.76 -18.35 -1.72
N ALA A 137 13.55 -17.29 -2.53
CA ALA A 137 14.02 -17.24 -3.91
C ALA A 137 15.35 -16.49 -4.07
N THR A 138 15.61 -15.51 -3.20
CA THR A 138 16.76 -14.59 -3.32
C THR A 138 17.91 -14.94 -2.36
N GLY A 139 17.64 -15.67 -1.28
CA GLY A 139 18.57 -15.88 -0.17
C GLY A 139 18.77 -14.64 0.71
N LEU A 140 18.11 -13.52 0.42
CA LEU A 140 18.23 -12.26 1.14
C LEU A 140 16.89 -11.87 1.78
N SER A 141 16.94 -11.29 2.98
CA SER A 141 15.75 -10.72 3.60
C SER A 141 15.29 -9.47 2.86
N LEU A 142 13.98 -9.16 2.94
CA LEU A 142 13.42 -7.93 2.39
C LEU A 142 14.14 -6.69 2.95
N GLN A 143 14.50 -6.70 4.24
CA GLN A 143 15.20 -5.61 4.90
C GLN A 143 16.62 -5.40 4.32
N GLN A 144 17.36 -6.48 4.02
CA GLN A 144 18.69 -6.40 3.41
C GLN A 144 18.60 -5.78 2.01
N LEU A 145 17.64 -6.24 1.19
CA LEU A 145 17.42 -5.71 -0.16
C LEU A 145 16.96 -4.26 -0.14
N ALA A 146 15.96 -3.93 0.67
CA ALA A 146 15.47 -2.56 0.83
C ALA A 146 16.58 -1.62 1.32
N GLY A 147 17.35 -2.03 2.33
CA GLY A 147 18.46 -1.24 2.86
C GLY A 147 19.59 -1.01 1.84
N ALA A 148 19.89 -1.99 0.99
CA ALA A 148 20.87 -1.82 -0.09
C ALA A 148 20.38 -0.81 -1.13
N LEU A 149 19.12 -0.93 -1.57
CA LEU A 149 18.50 -0.02 -2.52
C LEU A 149 18.38 1.41 -1.98
N VAL A 150 18.00 1.57 -0.71
CA VAL A 150 17.91 2.89 -0.05
C VAL A 150 19.29 3.57 -0.01
N ARG A 151 20.36 2.83 0.31
CA ARG A 151 21.72 3.39 0.32
C ARG A 151 22.19 3.84 -1.05
N GLU A 152 21.87 3.08 -2.10
CA GLU A 152 22.27 3.37 -3.48
C GLU A 152 21.43 4.51 -4.07
N ILE A 153 20.10 4.42 -3.96
CA ILE A 153 19.16 5.35 -4.61
C ILE A 153 19.01 6.66 -3.83
N ARG A 154 19.14 6.60 -2.50
CA ARG A 154 18.89 7.71 -1.56
C ARG A 154 17.53 8.37 -1.78
N PRO A 155 16.45 7.60 -1.76
CA PRO A 155 15.13 8.14 -2.01
C PRO A 155 14.69 9.06 -0.85
N ALA A 156 13.81 10.01 -1.15
CA ALA A 156 13.13 10.82 -0.13
C ALA A 156 12.09 10.00 0.65
N ALA A 157 11.56 8.94 0.05
CA ALA A 157 10.70 7.96 0.68
C ALA A 157 10.74 6.61 -0.03
N LEU A 158 10.46 5.56 0.74
CA LEU A 158 10.14 4.21 0.25
C LEU A 158 8.62 4.03 0.30
N LEU A 159 8.03 3.59 -0.81
CA LEU A 159 6.62 3.20 -0.88
C LEU A 159 6.54 1.68 -1.08
N CYS A 160 6.08 0.96 -0.06
CA CYS A 160 5.88 -0.49 -0.10
C CYS A 160 4.47 -0.83 -0.53
N VAL A 161 4.31 -1.74 -1.48
CA VAL A 161 3.00 -2.29 -1.89
C VAL A 161 2.96 -3.76 -1.54
N ASP A 162 1.94 -4.19 -0.78
CA ASP A 162 1.77 -5.58 -0.35
C ASP A 162 0.30 -6.01 -0.37
N SER A 163 0.09 -7.32 -0.35
CA SER A 163 -1.20 -7.94 -0.07
C SER A 163 -1.46 -7.88 1.44
N LEU A 164 -2.66 -7.46 1.84
CA LEU A 164 -3.01 -7.27 3.24
C LEU A 164 -3.93 -8.39 3.74
N CYS A 165 -3.96 -8.56 5.06
CA CYS A 165 -4.91 -9.38 5.78
C CYS A 165 -6.03 -8.51 6.36
N SER A 166 -7.27 -8.99 6.32
CA SER A 166 -8.42 -8.39 6.99
C SER A 166 -9.05 -9.38 7.95
N SER A 167 -9.68 -8.91 9.02
CA SER A 167 -10.49 -9.73 9.91
C SER A 167 -11.95 -9.84 9.44
N GLU A 168 -12.35 -9.01 8.45
CA GLU A 168 -13.71 -8.91 7.93
C GLU A 168 -13.75 -9.37 6.45
N PRO A 169 -14.55 -10.42 6.12
CA PRO A 169 -14.62 -10.93 4.74
C PRO A 169 -15.17 -9.92 3.73
N GLU A 170 -16.02 -8.98 4.18
CA GLU A 170 -16.61 -7.92 3.36
C GLU A 170 -15.57 -6.94 2.82
N ARG A 171 -14.41 -6.88 3.44
CA ARG A 171 -13.30 -5.99 3.08
C ARG A 171 -12.40 -6.55 2.00
N LEU A 172 -12.41 -7.87 1.79
CA LEU A 172 -11.57 -8.53 0.81
C LEU A 172 -11.85 -8.03 -0.60
N GLY A 173 -10.84 -7.44 -1.25
CA GLY A 173 -10.97 -6.86 -2.58
C GLY A 173 -11.93 -5.67 -2.67
N ARG A 174 -12.18 -4.98 -1.55
CA ARG A 174 -13.07 -3.79 -1.47
C ARG A 174 -12.48 -2.65 -0.66
N THR A 175 -11.22 -2.75 -0.32
CA THR A 175 -10.55 -1.79 0.55
C THR A 175 -9.16 -1.50 0.02
N LEU A 176 -8.76 -0.24 0.02
CA LEU A 176 -7.38 0.19 -0.13
C LEU A 176 -6.92 0.70 1.24
N GLN A 177 -5.72 0.34 1.68
CA GLN A 177 -5.14 0.93 2.87
C GLN A 177 -3.77 1.53 2.59
N PHE A 178 -3.52 2.71 3.17
CA PHE A 178 -2.25 3.40 3.19
C PHE A 178 -1.83 3.72 4.62
N SER A 179 -0.52 3.75 4.90
CA SER A 179 0.01 4.22 6.19
C SER A 179 1.39 4.84 6.01
N ASP A 180 1.76 5.77 6.92
CA ASP A 180 3.11 6.35 6.98
C ASP A 180 4.00 5.68 8.04
N THR A 181 3.56 4.56 8.58
CA THR A 181 4.29 3.81 9.61
C THR A 181 5.23 2.77 9.04
N GLY A 182 5.07 2.43 7.77
CA GLY A 182 5.78 1.34 7.12
C GLY A 182 4.97 0.05 7.02
N LEU A 183 5.67 -1.02 6.67
CA LEU A 183 5.09 -2.35 6.51
C LEU A 183 5.23 -3.13 7.81
N PHE A 184 4.10 -3.47 8.43
CA PHE A 184 3.99 -4.27 9.64
C PHE A 184 3.01 -5.41 9.39
N PRO A 185 3.48 -6.61 9.03
CA PRO A 185 2.59 -7.76 8.86
C PRO A 185 1.84 -8.07 10.14
N ALA A 186 0.55 -8.40 10.02
CA ALA A 186 -0.29 -8.79 11.14
C ALA A 186 0.22 -10.06 11.83
N GLN A 187 0.87 -10.98 11.07
CA GLN A 187 1.38 -12.23 11.61
C GLN A 187 2.76 -12.06 12.27
N PRO A 188 2.91 -12.45 13.55
CA PRO A 188 4.20 -12.47 14.23
C PRO A 188 5.21 -13.37 13.52
N GLY A 189 6.48 -12.93 13.44
CA GLY A 189 7.57 -13.75 12.88
C GLY A 189 7.80 -13.60 11.38
N HIS A 190 6.97 -12.86 10.64
CA HIS A 190 7.26 -12.57 9.24
C HIS A 190 8.37 -11.52 9.12
N SER A 191 9.41 -11.83 8.34
CA SER A 191 10.59 -10.98 8.10
C SER A 191 10.32 -9.76 7.19
N ARG A 192 9.06 -9.34 7.03
CA ARG A 192 8.63 -8.28 6.11
C ARG A 192 8.52 -6.91 6.77
N HIS A 193 8.97 -6.76 8.00
CA HIS A 193 8.88 -5.49 8.72
C HIS A 193 9.86 -4.46 8.12
N LEU A 194 9.34 -3.35 7.60
CA LEU A 194 10.09 -2.20 7.08
C LEU A 194 9.53 -0.91 7.64
N ASP A 195 10.35 -0.14 8.33
CA ASP A 195 10.00 1.16 8.90
C ASP A 195 11.12 2.19 8.74
N ALA A 196 10.80 3.44 9.04
CA ALA A 196 11.75 4.54 8.95
C ALA A 196 12.93 4.39 9.91
N ALA A 197 12.74 3.79 11.10
CA ALA A 197 13.81 3.61 12.08
C ALA A 197 14.87 2.64 11.57
N ARG A 198 14.47 1.60 10.83
CA ARG A 198 15.38 0.62 10.25
C ARG A 198 16.08 1.10 8.99
N LEU A 199 15.39 1.88 8.15
CA LEU A 199 15.87 2.25 6.83
C LEU A 199 16.46 3.66 6.74
N GLY A 200 16.19 4.52 7.73
CA GLY A 200 16.67 5.90 7.76
C GLY A 200 15.93 6.84 6.78
N VAL A 201 14.86 6.38 6.15
CA VAL A 201 13.99 7.16 5.26
C VAL A 201 12.53 6.91 5.60
N PRO A 202 11.61 7.85 5.36
CA PRO A 202 10.17 7.62 5.49
C PRO A 202 9.72 6.40 4.71
N VAL A 203 8.89 5.55 5.32
CA VAL A 203 8.33 4.36 4.69
C VAL A 203 6.81 4.46 4.71
N VAL A 204 6.22 4.52 3.54
CA VAL A 204 4.77 4.49 3.33
C VAL A 204 4.38 3.09 2.84
N ALA A 205 3.32 2.52 3.40
CA ALA A 205 2.76 1.27 2.93
C ALA A 205 1.44 1.50 2.20
N ALA A 206 1.17 0.69 1.19
CA ALA A 206 -0.06 0.66 0.42
C ALA A 206 -0.45 -0.79 0.14
N GLY A 207 -1.75 -1.11 0.19
CA GLY A 207 -2.18 -2.47 -0.12
C GLY A 207 -3.68 -2.64 -0.20
N ILE A 208 -4.07 -3.86 -0.57
CA ILE A 208 -5.45 -4.33 -0.65
C ILE A 208 -5.55 -5.63 0.16
N PRO A 209 -6.57 -5.81 1.03
CA PRO A 209 -6.80 -7.07 1.68
C PRO A 209 -7.24 -8.13 0.65
N THR A 210 -6.44 -9.17 0.55
CA THR A 210 -6.62 -10.28 -0.38
C THR A 210 -6.83 -11.61 0.32
N LEU A 211 -6.61 -11.63 1.65
CA LEU A 211 -6.74 -12.83 2.47
C LEU A 211 -7.27 -12.48 3.88
N MET A 212 -7.82 -13.48 4.52
CA MET A 212 -8.29 -13.46 5.91
C MET A 212 -7.98 -14.81 6.56
N GLN A 213 -7.61 -14.81 7.83
CA GLN A 213 -7.54 -16.07 8.58
C GLN A 213 -8.94 -16.71 8.70
N ALA A 214 -9.02 -18.02 8.41
CA ALA A 214 -10.29 -18.75 8.54
C ALA A 214 -10.80 -18.76 10.00
N GLU A 215 -9.87 -19.02 10.93
CA GLU A 215 -10.09 -19.04 12.37
C GLU A 215 -8.91 -18.40 13.08
N GLU A 216 -9.13 -17.89 14.29
CA GLU A 216 -8.07 -17.31 15.12
C GLU A 216 -6.96 -18.34 15.40
N GLY A 217 -5.72 -17.98 15.09
CA GLY A 217 -4.55 -18.86 15.27
C GLY A 217 -4.43 -20.00 14.26
N SER A 218 -5.27 -20.01 13.20
CA SER A 218 -5.20 -21.01 12.13
C SER A 218 -4.23 -20.57 11.03
N ASP A 219 -3.51 -21.51 10.45
CA ASP A 219 -2.73 -21.32 9.22
C ASP A 219 -3.61 -21.32 7.95
N LEU A 220 -4.90 -21.67 8.08
CA LEU A 220 -5.83 -21.65 6.97
C LEU A 220 -6.26 -20.23 6.67
N VAL A 221 -6.22 -19.85 5.40
CA VAL A 221 -6.63 -18.55 4.91
C VAL A 221 -7.80 -18.66 3.92
N VAL A 222 -8.69 -17.68 3.98
CA VAL A 222 -9.79 -17.49 3.02
C VAL A 222 -9.41 -16.37 2.08
N THR A 223 -9.71 -16.53 0.82
CA THR A 223 -9.48 -15.53 -0.23
C THR A 223 -10.77 -15.28 -1.02
N PRO A 224 -10.93 -14.15 -1.70
CA PRO A 224 -12.04 -13.93 -2.62
C PRO A 224 -12.11 -15.03 -3.68
N ARG A 225 -13.34 -15.42 -4.08
CA ARG A 225 -13.53 -16.41 -5.17
C ARG A 225 -12.88 -15.94 -6.48
N GLU A 226 -12.95 -14.64 -6.77
CA GLU A 226 -12.36 -13.98 -7.93
C GLU A 226 -10.95 -13.41 -7.67
N LEU A 227 -10.14 -14.10 -6.87
CA LEU A 227 -8.83 -13.61 -6.43
C LEU A 227 -7.93 -13.14 -7.59
N ASP A 228 -7.86 -13.88 -8.70
CA ASP A 228 -7.04 -13.51 -9.85
C ASP A 228 -7.46 -12.15 -10.45
N SER A 229 -8.77 -11.89 -10.53
CA SER A 229 -9.31 -10.59 -10.96
C SER A 229 -9.03 -9.50 -9.93
N VAL A 230 -9.20 -9.79 -8.64
CA VAL A 230 -8.86 -8.82 -7.56
C VAL A 230 -7.40 -8.42 -7.64
N ILE A 231 -6.49 -9.37 -7.85
CA ILE A 231 -5.05 -9.08 -7.96
C ILE A 231 -4.73 -8.31 -9.25
N ALA A 232 -5.32 -8.69 -10.38
CA ALA A 232 -5.04 -8.04 -11.67
C ALA A 232 -5.54 -6.59 -11.68
N HIS A 233 -6.81 -6.38 -11.34
CA HIS A 233 -7.44 -5.06 -11.30
C HIS A 233 -6.93 -4.20 -10.14
N GLY A 234 -6.71 -4.83 -8.96
CA GLY A 234 -6.14 -4.14 -7.80
C GLY A 234 -4.74 -3.63 -8.04
N ALA A 235 -3.89 -4.40 -8.72
CA ALA A 235 -2.56 -3.96 -9.10
C ALA A 235 -2.61 -2.77 -10.08
N ALA A 236 -3.53 -2.79 -11.06
CA ALA A 236 -3.72 -1.70 -11.99
C ALA A 236 -4.24 -0.43 -11.30
N LEU A 237 -5.25 -0.58 -10.44
CA LEU A 237 -5.85 0.52 -9.67
C LEU A 237 -4.84 1.17 -8.71
N LEU A 238 -4.10 0.36 -7.94
CA LEU A 238 -3.05 0.86 -7.04
C LEU A 238 -1.94 1.56 -7.82
N ALA A 239 -1.48 0.98 -8.93
CA ALA A 239 -0.47 1.60 -9.77
C ALA A 239 -0.94 2.96 -10.32
N ALA A 240 -2.19 3.07 -10.78
CA ALA A 240 -2.76 4.32 -11.25
C ALA A 240 -2.82 5.37 -10.13
N ALA A 241 -3.26 5.00 -8.93
CA ALA A 241 -3.29 5.88 -7.76
C ALA A 241 -1.88 6.32 -7.34
N ILE A 242 -0.90 5.42 -7.33
CA ILE A 242 0.50 5.72 -7.01
C ILE A 242 1.10 6.64 -8.07
N ASN A 243 0.93 6.33 -9.35
CA ASN A 243 1.42 7.17 -10.45
C ASN A 243 0.84 8.58 -10.37
N ARG A 244 -0.47 8.70 -10.12
CA ARG A 244 -1.15 9.98 -9.97
C ARG A 244 -0.68 10.76 -8.75
N ALA A 245 -0.44 10.10 -7.62
CA ALA A 245 0.11 10.73 -6.42
C ALA A 245 1.55 11.23 -6.62
N LEU A 246 2.36 10.47 -7.34
CA LEU A 246 3.78 10.79 -7.59
C LEU A 246 3.98 11.80 -8.73
N GLN A 247 3.04 11.86 -9.68
CA GLN A 247 3.10 12.72 -10.87
C GLN A 247 1.85 13.62 -10.96
N PRO A 248 1.65 14.56 -10.01
CA PRO A 248 0.42 15.37 -9.95
C PRO A 248 0.24 16.35 -11.13
N SER A 249 1.28 16.55 -11.93
CA SER A 249 1.22 17.36 -13.16
C SER A 249 0.60 16.61 -14.35
N LEU A 250 0.50 15.26 -14.27
CA LEU A 250 -0.03 14.43 -15.35
C LEU A 250 -1.44 13.94 -15.01
N SER A 251 -2.34 13.95 -15.98
CA SER A 251 -3.67 13.35 -15.83
C SER A 251 -3.62 11.82 -15.79
N ILE A 252 -4.67 11.17 -15.27
CA ILE A 252 -4.81 9.71 -15.27
C ILE A 252 -4.71 9.15 -16.70
N ALA A 253 -5.34 9.82 -17.66
CA ALA A 253 -5.28 9.42 -19.08
C ALA A 253 -3.85 9.48 -19.65
N GLN A 254 -3.09 10.54 -19.33
CA GLN A 254 -1.68 10.66 -19.75
C GLN A 254 -0.82 9.57 -19.11
N LEU A 255 -1.00 9.32 -17.81
CA LEU A 255 -0.28 8.27 -17.09
C LEU A 255 -0.62 6.88 -17.65
N GLY A 256 -1.89 6.60 -17.95
CA GLY A 256 -2.30 5.33 -18.56
C GLY A 256 -1.64 5.10 -19.92
N TRP A 257 -1.52 6.15 -20.76
CA TRP A 257 -0.81 6.04 -22.04
C TRP A 257 0.72 5.80 -21.87
N LEU A 258 1.34 6.38 -20.83
CA LEU A 258 2.78 6.24 -20.57
C LEU A 258 3.16 4.88 -19.96
N THR A 259 2.19 4.14 -19.42
CA THR A 259 2.40 2.85 -18.71
C THR A 259 1.77 1.65 -19.41
N SER A 260 1.13 1.85 -20.58
CA SER A 260 0.51 0.81 -21.42
C SER A 260 1.53 0.00 -22.24
#